data_ac064454f78789932c8107a2f5882d7e
#
_entry.id   ac064454f78789932c8107a2f5882d7e
#
_cell.length_a   1.000
_cell.length_b   1.000
_cell.length_c   1.000
_cell.angle_alpha   90.00
_cell.angle_beta   90.00
_cell.angle_gamma   90.00
#
_symmetry.space_group_name_H-M   'P 1'
#
loop_
_entity.id
_entity.type
_entity.pdbx_description
1 polymer ?
#
loop_
_entity_poly.entity_id
_entity_poly.type
_entity_poly.pdbx_seq_one_letter_code
_entity_poly.pdbx_strand_id
1 'polypeptide(L)'
;SIGINATVLNNVNASSKILSAEYLEKVKALADIFRPYGIKVYLSINFASPMQLGGLSTADPLDKDVIAWWKQKAKEIYRTIPDFGGFLVKANSEGQPGPCDFNRTHAEGANMLADALKPYKGIVMWRAFVYSPTDADRAKQAYLEFQPLDGQFRDNVIVQIKNGPVDFQPREPYSPLFGAMPRTPQMVEFQITQEYLGFSNHLAYLAPMWEEFFDFVKPSSLKAIAGVANIGTDT
;
A
#
# COMPACT_ATOMS: atom_id res chain seq x y z
N SER A 1 -7.12 16.93 17.82
CA SER A 1 -6.79 15.74 17.03
C SER A 1 -7.76 15.62 15.85
N ILE A 2 -7.24 15.42 14.64
CA ILE A 2 -8.05 15.22 13.44
C ILE A 2 -8.20 13.72 13.10
N GLY A 3 -7.84 12.82 14.05
CA GLY A 3 -8.02 11.38 13.92
C GLY A 3 -6.96 10.63 13.12
N ILE A 4 -5.90 11.30 12.64
CA ILE A 4 -4.78 10.60 11.97
C ILE A 4 -4.03 9.77 13.01
N ASN A 5 -3.86 8.47 12.74
CA ASN A 5 -3.18 7.50 13.61
C ASN A 5 -2.04 6.74 12.92
N ALA A 6 -1.80 7.01 11.64
CA ALA A 6 -0.74 6.39 10.87
C ALA A 6 -0.24 7.31 9.76
N THR A 7 1.02 7.17 9.37
CA THR A 7 1.60 7.83 8.20
C THR A 7 2.55 6.89 7.46
N VAL A 8 2.49 6.90 6.13
CA VAL A 8 3.50 6.29 5.25
C VAL A 8 4.44 7.41 4.83
N LEU A 9 5.73 7.27 5.16
CA LEU A 9 6.69 8.37 5.07
C LEU A 9 7.21 8.66 3.66
N ASN A 10 7.11 7.70 2.76
CA ASN A 10 7.71 7.82 1.43
C ASN A 10 6.73 7.46 0.32
N ASN A 11 7.09 7.86 -0.91
CA ASN A 11 6.30 7.63 -2.10
C ASN A 11 6.08 6.14 -2.39
N VAL A 12 4.96 5.81 -3.02
CA VAL A 12 4.62 4.44 -3.43
C VAL A 12 5.58 3.86 -4.49
N ASN A 13 6.24 4.73 -5.27
CA ASN A 13 7.34 4.35 -6.18
C ASN A 13 8.65 4.21 -5.38
N ALA A 14 8.66 3.30 -4.44
CA ALA A 14 9.70 3.20 -3.45
C ALA A 14 11.03 2.69 -4.03
N SER A 15 12.12 3.33 -3.60
CA SER A 15 13.46 2.80 -3.75
C SER A 15 13.78 1.83 -2.61
N SER A 16 14.52 0.76 -2.90
CA SER A 16 15.00 -0.17 -1.87
C SER A 16 15.87 0.49 -0.81
N LYS A 17 16.50 1.63 -1.14
CA LYS A 17 17.34 2.41 -0.20
C LYS A 17 16.62 2.78 1.07
N ILE A 18 15.28 2.92 1.06
CA ILE A 18 14.50 3.23 2.28
C ILE A 18 14.70 2.19 3.39
N LEU A 19 15.07 0.96 3.03
CA LEU A 19 15.34 -0.14 3.95
C LEU A 19 16.81 -0.27 4.35
N SER A 20 17.70 0.64 3.92
CA SER A 20 19.09 0.65 4.36
C SER A 20 19.20 1.13 5.82
N ALA A 21 20.27 0.74 6.50
CA ALA A 21 20.53 1.15 7.88
C ALA A 21 20.53 2.68 8.05
N GLU A 22 21.15 3.39 7.10
CA GLU A 22 21.18 4.86 7.10
C GLU A 22 19.77 5.47 7.09
N TYR A 23 18.88 4.98 6.20
CA TYR A 23 17.53 5.50 6.11
C TYR A 23 16.66 5.06 7.29
N LEU A 24 16.86 3.86 7.82
CA LEU A 24 16.12 3.40 9.01
C LEU A 24 16.39 4.26 10.25
N GLU A 25 17.59 4.82 10.40
CA GLU A 25 17.86 5.80 11.46
C GLU A 25 17.07 7.11 11.26
N LYS A 26 16.93 7.58 10.02
CA LYS A 26 16.08 8.76 9.70
C LYS A 26 14.61 8.47 9.98
N VAL A 27 14.14 7.29 9.58
CA VAL A 27 12.77 6.83 9.85
C VAL A 27 12.52 6.72 11.35
N LYS A 28 13.50 6.21 12.12
CA LYS A 28 13.43 6.16 13.58
C LYS A 28 13.25 7.55 14.20
N ALA A 29 14.03 8.52 13.75
CA ALA A 29 13.93 9.90 14.26
C ALA A 29 12.52 10.48 14.02
N LEU A 30 11.92 10.21 12.85
CA LEU A 30 10.53 10.61 12.57
C LEU A 30 9.52 9.83 13.42
N ALA A 31 9.72 8.53 13.60
CA ALA A 31 8.85 7.70 14.44
C ALA A 31 8.85 8.21 15.91
N ASP A 32 10.01 8.60 16.42
CA ASP A 32 10.15 9.17 17.77
C ASP A 32 9.37 10.50 17.93
N ILE A 33 9.29 11.32 16.86
CA ILE A 33 8.50 12.56 16.81
C ILE A 33 7.00 12.26 16.78
N PHE A 34 6.57 11.26 16.01
CA PHE A 34 5.14 10.96 15.82
C PHE A 34 4.54 10.15 16.98
N ARG A 35 5.34 9.35 17.66
CA ARG A 35 4.89 8.44 18.74
C ARG A 35 4.10 9.13 19.86
N PRO A 36 4.50 10.30 20.39
CA PRO A 36 3.73 10.98 21.43
C PRO A 36 2.32 11.39 21.00
N TYR A 37 2.08 11.48 19.68
CA TYR A 37 0.77 11.81 19.11
C TYR A 37 -0.06 10.57 18.76
N GLY A 38 0.44 9.36 19.06
CA GLY A 38 -0.22 8.09 18.73
C GLY A 38 -0.19 7.74 17.24
N ILE A 39 0.70 8.37 16.46
CA ILE A 39 0.83 8.16 15.01
C ILE A 39 1.92 7.13 14.76
N LYS A 40 1.55 5.99 14.18
CA LYS A 40 2.48 4.95 13.75
C LYS A 40 3.07 5.25 12.38
N VAL A 41 4.33 4.88 12.22
CA VAL A 41 5.07 5.04 10.97
C VAL A 41 5.03 3.75 10.16
N TYR A 42 4.77 3.89 8.87
CA TYR A 42 4.81 2.85 7.85
C TYR A 42 5.77 3.25 6.74
N LEU A 43 6.25 2.29 5.97
CA LEU A 43 7.08 2.54 4.80
C LEU A 43 6.45 1.91 3.56
N SER A 44 6.49 2.65 2.45
CA SER A 44 6.33 2.05 1.14
C SER A 44 7.63 1.34 0.77
N ILE A 45 7.52 0.11 0.26
CA ILE A 45 8.70 -0.72 -0.08
C ILE A 45 8.70 -1.13 -1.54
N ASN A 46 9.90 -1.30 -2.09
CA ASN A 46 10.08 -1.92 -3.39
C ASN A 46 10.09 -3.44 -3.22
N PHE A 47 9.24 -4.14 -3.96
CA PHE A 47 9.10 -5.59 -3.86
C PHE A 47 10.39 -6.34 -4.20
N ALA A 48 11.22 -5.81 -5.11
CA ALA A 48 12.51 -6.37 -5.49
C ALA A 48 13.68 -5.97 -4.56
N SER A 49 13.40 -5.44 -3.36
CA SER A 49 14.45 -5.10 -2.39
C SER A 49 15.42 -6.25 -2.05
N PRO A 50 15.00 -7.54 -2.00
CA PRO A 50 15.94 -8.65 -1.84
C PRO A 50 17.03 -8.72 -2.91
N MET A 51 16.67 -8.36 -4.15
CA MET A 51 17.66 -8.30 -5.25
C MET A 51 18.52 -7.05 -5.15
N GLN A 52 17.90 -5.89 -4.99
CA GLN A 52 18.56 -4.58 -5.10
C GLN A 52 19.42 -4.22 -3.88
N LEU A 53 18.99 -4.63 -2.69
CA LEU A 53 19.66 -4.37 -1.41
C LEU A 53 20.28 -5.63 -0.81
N GLY A 54 19.68 -6.79 -1.04
CA GLY A 54 20.11 -8.07 -0.51
C GLY A 54 21.08 -8.83 -1.40
N GLY A 55 21.22 -8.44 -2.66
CA GLY A 55 22.11 -9.11 -3.63
C GLY A 55 21.62 -10.49 -4.08
N LEU A 56 20.33 -10.82 -3.84
CA LEU A 56 19.76 -12.07 -4.31
C LEU A 56 19.48 -12.01 -5.82
N SER A 57 19.46 -13.17 -6.45
CA SER A 57 19.19 -13.29 -7.90
C SER A 57 17.71 -13.21 -8.27
N THR A 58 16.83 -13.28 -7.27
CA THR A 58 15.37 -13.29 -7.44
C THR A 58 14.68 -12.54 -6.32
N ALA A 59 13.41 -12.14 -6.54
CA ALA A 59 12.48 -11.70 -5.50
C ALA A 59 11.20 -12.56 -5.50
N ASP A 60 11.26 -13.79 -6.03
CA ASP A 60 10.13 -14.75 -5.99
C ASP A 60 9.68 -14.92 -4.52
N PRO A 61 8.40 -14.62 -4.20
CA PRO A 61 7.89 -14.70 -2.83
C PRO A 61 7.85 -16.11 -2.25
N LEU A 62 8.04 -17.15 -3.06
CA LEU A 62 8.11 -18.54 -2.59
C LEU A 62 9.56 -19.05 -2.48
N ASP A 63 10.54 -18.25 -2.88
CA ASP A 63 11.95 -18.57 -2.69
C ASP A 63 12.36 -18.49 -1.22
N LYS A 64 13.08 -19.49 -0.73
CA LYS A 64 13.45 -19.61 0.68
C LYS A 64 14.39 -18.50 1.15
N ASP A 65 15.32 -18.09 0.30
CA ASP A 65 16.29 -17.03 0.62
C ASP A 65 15.62 -15.66 0.61
N VAL A 66 14.67 -15.42 -0.29
CA VAL A 66 13.83 -14.22 -0.31
C VAL A 66 12.98 -14.13 0.96
N ILE A 67 12.31 -15.23 1.35
CA ILE A 67 11.53 -15.30 2.59
C ILE A 67 12.43 -15.03 3.82
N ALA A 68 13.60 -15.64 3.86
CA ALA A 68 14.57 -15.45 4.95
C ALA A 68 15.06 -14.00 5.02
N TRP A 69 15.33 -13.39 3.86
CA TRP A 69 15.77 -12.00 3.78
C TRP A 69 14.71 -11.04 4.34
N TRP A 70 13.44 -11.20 3.95
CA TRP A 70 12.35 -10.36 4.46
C TRP A 70 12.12 -10.53 5.97
N LYS A 71 12.21 -11.77 6.49
CA LYS A 71 12.15 -12.03 7.94
C LYS A 71 13.28 -11.34 8.70
N GLN A 72 14.50 -11.41 8.15
CA GLN A 72 15.65 -10.75 8.76
C GLN A 72 15.53 -9.21 8.68
N LYS A 73 15.05 -8.68 7.57
CA LYS A 73 14.81 -7.25 7.40
C LYS A 73 13.71 -6.74 8.32
N ALA A 74 12.62 -7.48 8.49
CA ALA A 74 11.59 -7.16 9.47
C ALA A 74 12.17 -7.11 10.90
N LYS A 75 12.96 -8.11 11.30
CA LYS A 75 13.63 -8.13 12.59
C LYS A 75 14.52 -6.91 12.81
N GLU A 76 15.27 -6.49 11.79
CA GLU A 76 16.12 -5.29 11.82
C GLU A 76 15.28 -4.03 12.04
N ILE A 77 14.20 -3.86 11.27
CA ILE A 77 13.30 -2.70 11.38
C ILE A 77 12.69 -2.63 12.78
N TYR A 78 12.11 -3.70 13.29
CA TYR A 78 11.46 -3.69 14.61
C TYR A 78 12.44 -3.58 15.78
N ARG A 79 13.70 -3.96 15.60
CA ARG A 79 14.76 -3.67 16.57
C ARG A 79 15.05 -2.17 16.63
N THR A 80 14.99 -1.47 15.49
CA THR A 80 15.27 -0.03 15.39
C THR A 80 14.04 0.80 15.75
N ILE A 81 12.84 0.35 15.36
CA ILE A 81 11.55 1.04 15.54
C ILE A 81 10.54 0.02 16.08
N PRO A 82 10.48 -0.20 17.41
CA PRO A 82 9.66 -1.27 18.01
C PRO A 82 8.15 -1.18 17.75
N ASP A 83 7.65 0.01 17.49
CA ASP A 83 6.24 0.31 17.21
C ASP A 83 5.95 0.53 15.70
N PHE A 84 6.89 0.14 14.82
CA PHE A 84 6.71 0.23 13.37
C PHE A 84 5.40 -0.41 12.92
N GLY A 85 4.64 0.29 12.08
CA GLY A 85 3.29 -0.14 11.68
C GLY A 85 3.27 -1.24 10.63
N GLY A 86 4.17 -1.18 9.66
CA GLY A 86 4.23 -2.14 8.57
C GLY A 86 4.53 -1.52 7.20
N PHE A 87 4.16 -2.23 6.15
CA PHE A 87 4.51 -1.87 4.78
C PHE A 87 3.30 -1.45 3.94
N LEU A 88 3.53 -0.48 3.06
CA LEU A 88 2.69 -0.20 1.90
C LEU A 88 3.38 -0.75 0.65
N VAL A 89 2.64 -1.41 -0.23
CA VAL A 89 3.20 -2.01 -1.44
C VAL A 89 2.40 -1.60 -2.67
N LYS A 90 3.08 -1.03 -3.65
CA LYS A 90 2.63 -0.92 -5.03
C LYS A 90 3.39 -1.98 -5.84
N ALA A 91 2.70 -2.95 -6.40
CA ALA A 91 3.30 -4.07 -7.10
C ALA A 91 2.74 -4.23 -8.51
N ASN A 92 3.59 -4.59 -9.46
CA ASN A 92 3.25 -4.83 -10.87
C ASN A 92 2.47 -3.68 -11.52
N SER A 93 2.84 -2.45 -11.20
CA SER A 93 2.18 -1.27 -11.71
C SER A 93 3.21 -0.15 -11.95
N GLU A 94 3.11 0.52 -13.11
CA GLU A 94 3.94 1.68 -13.49
C GLU A 94 5.45 1.47 -13.23
N GLY A 95 5.98 0.33 -13.65
CA GLY A 95 7.40 0.00 -13.52
C GLY A 95 7.84 -0.45 -12.12
N GLN A 96 6.95 -0.50 -11.14
CA GLN A 96 7.26 -1.12 -9.86
C GLN A 96 7.19 -2.65 -9.96
N PRO A 97 8.24 -3.38 -9.51
CA PRO A 97 8.24 -4.83 -9.54
C PRO A 97 7.22 -5.44 -8.59
N GLY A 98 6.81 -6.66 -8.88
CA GLY A 98 5.86 -7.37 -8.05
C GLY A 98 5.91 -8.89 -8.26
N PRO A 99 5.02 -9.63 -7.59
CA PRO A 99 5.01 -11.09 -7.65
C PRO A 99 4.71 -11.65 -9.05
N CYS A 100 3.95 -10.92 -9.88
CA CYS A 100 3.63 -11.38 -11.23
C CYS A 100 4.87 -11.51 -12.13
N ASP A 101 5.95 -10.76 -11.86
CA ASP A 101 7.24 -10.89 -12.56
C ASP A 101 7.88 -12.27 -12.35
N PHE A 102 7.44 -13.01 -11.34
CA PHE A 102 7.89 -14.34 -10.96
C PHE A 102 6.78 -15.40 -11.15
N ASN A 103 5.75 -15.11 -11.93
CA ASN A 103 4.57 -15.99 -12.12
C ASN A 103 3.87 -16.32 -10.78
N ARG A 104 3.78 -15.35 -9.87
CA ARG A 104 3.09 -15.46 -8.59
C ARG A 104 1.93 -14.47 -8.51
N THR A 105 0.97 -14.81 -7.68
CA THR A 105 -0.21 -13.96 -7.44
C THR A 105 0.12 -12.80 -6.48
N HIS A 106 -0.71 -11.77 -6.50
CA HIS A 106 -0.65 -10.69 -5.51
C HIS A 106 -0.80 -11.22 -4.07
N ALA A 107 -1.62 -12.25 -3.87
CA ALA A 107 -1.81 -12.86 -2.55
C ALA A 107 -0.52 -13.56 -2.05
N GLU A 108 0.18 -14.30 -2.92
CA GLU A 108 1.46 -14.93 -2.56
C GLU A 108 2.51 -13.87 -2.16
N GLY A 109 2.62 -12.80 -2.93
CA GLY A 109 3.54 -11.69 -2.62
C GLY A 109 3.20 -10.98 -1.32
N ALA A 110 1.93 -10.63 -1.11
CA ALA A 110 1.45 -9.97 0.10
C ALA A 110 1.63 -10.86 1.34
N ASN A 111 1.32 -12.16 1.21
CA ASN A 111 1.40 -13.13 2.30
C ASN A 111 2.84 -13.36 2.78
N MET A 112 3.80 -13.40 1.87
CA MET A 112 5.23 -13.48 2.24
C MET A 112 5.64 -12.33 3.17
N LEU A 113 5.27 -11.10 2.81
CA LEU A 113 5.56 -9.92 3.63
C LEU A 113 4.76 -9.95 4.95
N ALA A 114 3.49 -10.33 4.88
CA ALA A 114 2.63 -10.44 6.05
C ALA A 114 3.15 -11.46 7.07
N ASP A 115 3.63 -12.61 6.60
CA ASP A 115 4.24 -13.64 7.45
C ASP A 115 5.56 -13.15 8.09
N ALA A 116 6.33 -12.32 7.39
CA ALA A 116 7.53 -11.70 7.96
C ALA A 116 7.21 -10.67 9.07
N LEU A 117 6.11 -9.93 8.93
CA LEU A 117 5.67 -8.92 9.91
C LEU A 117 4.83 -9.49 11.05
N LYS A 118 4.24 -10.66 10.90
CA LYS A 118 3.29 -11.26 11.85
C LYS A 118 3.81 -11.34 13.28
N PRO A 119 5.09 -11.73 13.56
CA PRO A 119 5.61 -11.79 14.93
C PRO A 119 5.57 -10.43 15.67
N TYR A 120 5.53 -9.34 14.91
CA TYR A 120 5.56 -7.97 15.43
C TYR A 120 4.19 -7.28 15.35
N LYS A 121 3.14 -7.99 14.90
CA LYS A 121 1.79 -7.45 14.67
C LYS A 121 1.77 -6.35 13.60
N GLY A 122 2.72 -6.38 12.66
CA GLY A 122 2.78 -5.44 11.55
C GLY A 122 1.75 -5.77 10.47
N ILE A 123 1.36 -4.75 9.71
CA ILE A 123 0.33 -4.79 8.68
C ILE A 123 0.98 -4.61 7.31
N VAL A 124 0.45 -5.30 6.31
CA VAL A 124 0.74 -5.04 4.89
C VAL A 124 -0.46 -4.37 4.26
N MET A 125 -0.31 -3.15 3.80
CA MET A 125 -1.26 -2.44 2.94
C MET A 125 -0.88 -2.72 1.50
N TRP A 126 -1.67 -3.55 0.81
CA TRP A 126 -1.39 -3.97 -0.55
C TRP A 126 -2.30 -3.24 -1.52
N ARG A 127 -1.73 -2.38 -2.36
CA ARG A 127 -2.53 -1.57 -3.29
C ARG A 127 -3.09 -2.43 -4.42
N ALA A 128 -4.41 -2.41 -4.58
CA ALA A 128 -5.13 -2.99 -5.70
C ALA A 128 -5.26 -1.97 -6.84
N PHE A 129 -4.13 -1.47 -7.29
CA PHE A 129 -4.03 -0.60 -8.44
C PHE A 129 -3.04 -1.20 -9.41
N VAL A 130 -3.55 -1.78 -10.46
CA VAL A 130 -2.75 -2.40 -11.51
C VAL A 130 -2.85 -1.53 -12.75
N TYR A 131 -1.72 -1.01 -13.18
CA TYR A 131 -1.59 -0.25 -14.39
C TYR A 131 -0.62 -0.97 -15.32
N SER A 132 -1.12 -2.01 -15.97
CA SER A 132 -0.41 -2.72 -17.02
C SER A 132 -1.27 -2.68 -18.29
N PRO A 133 -0.73 -2.37 -19.46
CA PRO A 133 -1.49 -2.22 -20.70
C PRO A 133 -1.92 -3.55 -21.33
N THR A 134 -2.17 -4.59 -20.53
CA THR A 134 -2.58 -5.90 -21.02
C THR A 134 -4.06 -5.99 -21.35
N ASP A 135 -4.90 -5.11 -20.79
CA ASP A 135 -6.31 -4.98 -21.12
C ASP A 135 -6.60 -3.59 -21.73
N ALA A 136 -7.43 -3.54 -22.75
CA ALA A 136 -7.90 -2.30 -23.34
C ALA A 136 -8.77 -1.48 -22.38
N ASP A 137 -9.42 -2.16 -21.40
CA ASP A 137 -10.25 -1.54 -20.37
C ASP A 137 -9.52 -1.53 -19.02
N ARG A 138 -8.83 -0.44 -18.75
CA ARG A 138 -8.07 -0.22 -17.51
C ARG A 138 -8.93 -0.29 -16.24
N ALA A 139 -10.21 0.03 -16.34
CA ALA A 139 -11.12 0.01 -15.19
C ALA A 139 -11.38 -1.41 -14.68
N LYS A 140 -11.26 -2.41 -15.55
CA LYS A 140 -11.51 -3.82 -15.19
C LYS A 140 -10.30 -4.52 -14.62
N GLN A 141 -9.09 -4.09 -14.94
CA GLN A 141 -7.88 -4.88 -14.68
C GLN A 141 -7.70 -5.20 -13.20
N ALA A 142 -7.76 -4.20 -12.32
CA ALA A 142 -7.63 -4.43 -10.88
C ALA A 142 -8.73 -5.38 -10.35
N TYR A 143 -9.95 -5.26 -10.85
CA TYR A 143 -11.03 -6.16 -10.48
C TYR A 143 -10.75 -7.61 -10.90
N LEU A 144 -10.35 -7.82 -12.14
CA LEU A 144 -10.08 -9.18 -12.68
C LEU A 144 -8.90 -9.84 -11.99
N GLU A 145 -7.91 -9.08 -11.55
CA GLU A 145 -6.73 -9.62 -10.86
C GLU A 145 -6.97 -9.87 -9.37
N PHE A 146 -7.75 -9.05 -8.69
CA PHE A 146 -7.90 -9.13 -7.24
C PHE A 146 -9.13 -9.90 -6.77
N GLN A 147 -10.27 -9.80 -7.47
CA GLN A 147 -11.50 -10.47 -7.06
C GLN A 147 -11.33 -12.01 -6.92
N PRO A 148 -10.63 -12.72 -7.82
CA PRO A 148 -10.40 -14.15 -7.67
C PRO A 148 -9.53 -14.54 -6.48
N LEU A 149 -8.82 -13.58 -5.88
CA LEU A 149 -7.94 -13.79 -4.73
C LEU A 149 -8.65 -13.59 -3.39
N ASP A 150 -9.97 -13.35 -3.39
CA ASP A 150 -10.73 -13.14 -2.16
C ASP A 150 -10.59 -14.31 -1.18
N GLY A 151 -10.19 -13.98 0.06
CA GLY A 151 -9.94 -14.97 1.11
C GLY A 151 -8.60 -15.69 1.03
N GLN A 152 -7.72 -15.33 0.09
CA GLN A 152 -6.37 -15.90 -0.01
C GLN A 152 -5.31 -15.05 0.72
N PHE A 153 -5.65 -13.84 1.12
CA PHE A 153 -4.76 -12.96 1.87
C PHE A 153 -4.74 -13.31 3.36
N ARG A 154 -3.58 -13.11 4.01
CA ARG A 154 -3.45 -13.23 5.47
C ARG A 154 -4.28 -12.15 6.18
N ASP A 155 -4.66 -12.40 7.44
CA ASP A 155 -5.46 -11.50 8.27
C ASP A 155 -4.81 -10.14 8.52
N ASN A 156 -3.47 -10.05 8.44
CA ASN A 156 -2.70 -8.82 8.56
C ASN A 156 -2.35 -8.18 7.21
N VAL A 157 -2.98 -8.60 6.13
CA VAL A 157 -3.00 -7.89 4.85
C VAL A 157 -4.30 -7.11 4.73
N ILE A 158 -4.20 -5.85 4.35
CA ILE A 158 -5.35 -5.01 4.00
C ILE A 158 -5.19 -4.61 2.54
N VAL A 159 -6.15 -4.99 1.70
CA VAL A 159 -6.16 -4.56 0.29
C VAL A 159 -6.60 -3.10 0.23
N GLN A 160 -5.70 -2.24 -0.27
CA GLN A 160 -5.91 -0.80 -0.38
C GLN A 160 -6.41 -0.45 -1.78
N ILE A 161 -7.62 0.09 -1.83
CA ILE A 161 -8.38 0.29 -3.07
C ILE A 161 -8.66 1.77 -3.23
N LYS A 162 -8.35 2.36 -4.39
CA LYS A 162 -8.78 3.73 -4.73
C LYS A 162 -10.31 3.80 -4.77
N ASN A 163 -10.85 4.96 -4.45
CA ASN A 163 -12.31 5.16 -4.46
C ASN A 163 -12.93 4.88 -5.84
N GLY A 164 -12.23 5.15 -6.93
CA GLY A 164 -12.59 4.80 -8.31
C GLY A 164 -11.62 3.81 -8.97
N PRO A 165 -12.00 3.17 -10.07
CA PRO A 165 -11.20 2.13 -10.73
C PRO A 165 -9.99 2.68 -11.51
N VAL A 166 -9.99 3.94 -11.87
CA VAL A 166 -8.89 4.63 -12.53
C VAL A 166 -8.20 5.57 -11.53
N ASP A 167 -7.50 6.57 -11.87
CA ASP A 167 -6.58 7.28 -11.00
C ASP A 167 -7.21 8.52 -10.34
N PHE A 168 -8.15 8.33 -9.40
CA PHE A 168 -8.85 9.40 -8.66
C PHE A 168 -9.59 10.43 -9.55
N GLN A 169 -9.98 10.02 -10.74
CA GLN A 169 -10.68 10.91 -11.67
C GLN A 169 -12.04 11.35 -11.07
N PRO A 170 -12.43 12.62 -11.18
CA PRO A 170 -13.76 13.04 -10.82
C PRO A 170 -14.83 12.31 -11.66
N ARG A 171 -15.96 12.02 -11.06
CA ARG A 171 -17.11 11.34 -11.68
C ARG A 171 -16.86 9.92 -12.18
N GLU A 172 -15.82 9.28 -11.72
CA GLU A 172 -15.69 7.83 -11.88
C GLU A 172 -16.75 7.09 -11.07
N PRO A 173 -17.23 5.93 -11.55
CA PRO A 173 -17.94 5.01 -10.69
C PRO A 173 -17.03 4.57 -9.54
N TYR A 174 -17.60 4.18 -8.41
CA TYR A 174 -16.82 3.60 -7.32
C TYR A 174 -16.21 2.27 -7.74
N SER A 175 -15.04 1.95 -7.18
CA SER A 175 -14.36 0.71 -7.53
C SER A 175 -15.24 -0.52 -7.25
N PRO A 176 -15.44 -1.41 -8.24
CA PRO A 176 -16.27 -2.60 -8.07
C PRO A 176 -15.65 -3.63 -7.11
N LEU A 177 -14.40 -3.45 -6.68
CA LEU A 177 -13.78 -4.31 -5.66
C LEU A 177 -14.43 -4.14 -4.28
N PHE A 178 -15.00 -2.95 -3.99
CA PHE A 178 -15.74 -2.77 -2.75
C PHE A 178 -16.98 -3.67 -2.74
N GLY A 179 -17.02 -4.59 -1.77
CA GLY A 179 -18.07 -5.62 -1.69
C GLY A 179 -17.82 -6.88 -2.50
N ALA A 180 -16.88 -6.89 -3.45
CA ALA A 180 -16.55 -8.08 -4.25
C ALA A 180 -15.51 -9.01 -3.59
N MET A 181 -14.91 -8.60 -2.49
CA MET A 181 -13.94 -9.37 -1.72
C MET A 181 -14.36 -9.46 -0.25
N PRO A 182 -15.46 -10.15 0.08
CA PRO A 182 -16.05 -10.14 1.43
C PRO A 182 -15.20 -10.86 2.50
N ARG A 183 -14.25 -11.69 2.10
CA ARG A 183 -13.36 -12.44 3.01
C ARG A 183 -12.00 -11.79 3.21
N THR A 184 -11.74 -10.68 2.51
CA THR A 184 -10.45 -9.99 2.53
C THR A 184 -10.60 -8.63 3.19
N PRO A 185 -9.77 -8.25 4.17
CA PRO A 185 -9.78 -6.92 4.74
C PRO A 185 -9.50 -5.87 3.67
N GLN A 186 -10.33 -4.82 3.63
CA GLN A 186 -10.23 -3.73 2.65
C GLN A 186 -10.08 -2.38 3.33
N MET A 187 -9.43 -1.44 2.66
CA MET A 187 -9.40 -0.02 2.99
C MET A 187 -9.56 0.82 1.73
N VAL A 188 -10.11 2.02 1.90
CA VAL A 188 -10.20 2.99 0.81
C VAL A 188 -8.97 3.89 0.79
N GLU A 189 -8.52 4.23 -0.41
CA GLU A 189 -7.51 5.26 -0.68
C GLU A 189 -8.19 6.44 -1.37
N PHE A 190 -8.21 7.60 -0.68
CA PHE A 190 -8.65 8.86 -1.25
C PHE A 190 -7.48 9.75 -1.61
N GLN A 191 -7.58 10.47 -2.71
CA GLN A 191 -6.71 11.60 -2.95
C GLN A 191 -7.22 12.82 -2.17
N ILE A 192 -6.38 13.38 -1.32
CA ILE A 192 -6.69 14.57 -0.52
C ILE A 192 -6.15 15.86 -1.14
N THR A 193 -5.45 15.75 -2.27
CA THR A 193 -5.05 16.84 -3.14
C THR A 193 -6.00 16.95 -4.32
N GLN A 194 -5.95 18.05 -5.03
CA GLN A 194 -6.86 18.35 -6.13
C GLN A 194 -6.20 18.10 -7.51
N GLU A 195 -5.38 17.04 -7.62
CA GLU A 195 -4.60 16.77 -8.83
C GLU A 195 -5.49 16.73 -10.08
N TYR A 196 -6.58 15.99 -10.03
CA TYR A 196 -7.52 15.85 -11.17
C TYR A 196 -8.66 16.87 -11.16
N LEU A 197 -8.62 17.86 -10.30
CA LEU A 197 -9.56 18.98 -10.22
C LEU A 197 -8.84 20.30 -10.53
N GLY A 198 -8.17 20.36 -11.68
CA GLY A 198 -7.45 21.55 -12.12
C GLY A 198 -6.08 21.73 -11.46
N PHE A 199 -5.45 20.68 -11.01
CA PHE A 199 -4.10 20.67 -10.42
C PHE A 199 -3.91 21.72 -9.31
N SER A 200 -4.87 21.78 -8.40
CA SER A 200 -4.91 22.75 -7.30
C SER A 200 -5.03 24.22 -7.73
N ASN A 201 -5.37 24.49 -8.98
CA ASN A 201 -5.63 25.84 -9.49
C ASN A 201 -7.02 26.37 -9.12
N HIS A 202 -7.90 25.51 -8.64
CA HIS A 202 -9.26 25.85 -8.22
C HIS A 202 -9.48 25.54 -6.77
N LEU A 203 -10.27 26.37 -6.11
CA LEU A 203 -10.76 26.07 -4.77
C LEU A 203 -11.90 25.05 -4.89
N ALA A 204 -11.61 23.78 -4.60
CA ALA A 204 -12.60 22.72 -4.55
C ALA A 204 -12.65 22.10 -3.16
N TYR A 205 -13.84 21.89 -2.64
CA TYR A 205 -14.08 21.23 -1.37
C TYR A 205 -14.42 19.76 -1.62
N LEU A 206 -13.57 18.86 -1.19
CA LEU A 206 -13.65 17.42 -1.54
C LEU A 206 -14.56 16.61 -0.61
N ALA A 207 -14.94 17.15 0.54
CA ALA A 207 -15.73 16.39 1.52
C ALA A 207 -17.06 15.85 1.00
N PRO A 208 -17.84 16.57 0.15
CA PRO A 208 -19.06 16.00 -0.42
C PRO A 208 -18.81 14.74 -1.27
N MET A 209 -17.70 14.69 -2.02
CA MET A 209 -17.32 13.51 -2.80
C MET A 209 -16.96 12.33 -1.90
N TRP A 210 -16.32 12.57 -0.77
CA TRP A 210 -16.00 11.51 0.20
C TRP A 210 -17.24 11.04 0.97
N GLU A 211 -18.16 11.95 1.29
CA GLU A 211 -19.45 11.64 1.91
C GLU A 211 -20.28 10.75 0.98
N GLU A 212 -20.41 11.12 -0.29
CA GLU A 212 -21.11 10.33 -1.31
C GLU A 212 -20.51 8.91 -1.45
N PHE A 213 -19.18 8.78 -1.41
CA PHE A 213 -18.53 7.48 -1.39
C PHE A 213 -18.94 6.66 -0.16
N PHE A 214 -19.00 7.26 1.04
CA PHE A 214 -19.38 6.56 2.27
C PHE A 214 -20.85 6.24 2.38
N ASP A 215 -21.69 6.92 1.64
CA ASP A 215 -23.09 6.54 1.46
C ASP A 215 -23.21 5.26 0.61
N PHE A 216 -22.33 5.09 -0.36
CA PHE A 216 -22.27 3.89 -1.18
C PHE A 216 -21.50 2.74 -0.49
N VAL A 217 -20.31 2.99 0.03
CA VAL A 217 -19.50 2.01 0.75
C VAL A 217 -19.56 2.31 2.23
N LYS A 218 -20.30 1.52 2.99
CA LYS A 218 -20.44 1.74 4.44
C LYS A 218 -19.07 1.71 5.14
N PRO A 219 -18.72 2.74 5.92
CA PRO A 219 -17.42 2.79 6.61
C PRO A 219 -17.14 1.56 7.49
N SER A 220 -18.19 0.95 8.05
CA SER A 220 -18.08 -0.26 8.90
C SER A 220 -17.57 -1.50 8.14
N SER A 221 -17.62 -1.50 6.80
CA SER A 221 -17.06 -2.58 5.98
C SER A 221 -15.57 -2.43 5.74
N LEU A 222 -15.00 -1.26 6.05
CA LEU A 222 -13.59 -0.95 5.82
C LEU A 222 -12.78 -1.10 7.12
N LYS A 223 -11.54 -1.56 6.99
CA LYS A 223 -10.58 -1.65 8.12
C LYS A 223 -9.85 -0.35 8.38
N ALA A 224 -9.67 0.48 7.35
CA ALA A 224 -8.99 1.76 7.45
C ALA A 224 -9.37 2.68 6.28
N ILE A 225 -9.01 3.94 6.42
CA ILE A 225 -9.14 4.97 5.40
C ILE A 225 -7.75 5.58 5.21
N ALA A 226 -7.29 5.67 3.98
CA ALA A 226 -6.04 6.32 3.62
C ALA A 226 -6.31 7.62 2.85
N GLY A 227 -5.56 8.66 3.17
CA GLY A 227 -5.47 9.87 2.37
C GLY A 227 -4.11 9.93 1.68
N VAL A 228 -4.11 10.11 0.36
CA VAL A 228 -2.89 10.29 -0.44
C VAL A 228 -2.72 11.77 -0.77
N ALA A 229 -1.56 12.32 -0.44
CA ALA A 229 -1.21 13.69 -0.76
C ALA A 229 -0.07 13.70 -1.76
N ASN A 230 -0.35 14.13 -2.99
CA ASN A 230 0.68 14.49 -3.97
C ASN A 230 0.95 15.98 -3.84
N ILE A 231 1.91 16.34 -3.01
CA ILE A 231 2.35 17.72 -2.83
C ILE A 231 3.76 17.85 -3.38
N GLY A 232 3.88 18.59 -4.45
CA GLY A 232 5.15 18.90 -5.05
C GLY A 232 5.62 17.91 -6.11
N THR A 233 6.74 18.23 -6.68
CA THR A 233 7.44 17.38 -7.61
C THR A 233 8.01 16.18 -6.88
N ASP A 234 7.62 14.99 -7.28
CA ASP A 234 8.30 13.78 -6.89
C ASP A 234 9.74 13.85 -7.38
N THR A 235 10.64 14.02 -6.49
CA THR A 235 12.07 13.93 -6.76
C THR A 235 12.68 12.80 -5.95
#